data_27559446fbe5785b249b86a2088b6b66
#
_entry.id   27559446fbe5785b249b86a2088b6b66
#
_cell.length_a   1.000
_cell.length_b   1.000
_cell.length_c   1.000
_cell.angle_alpha   90.00
_cell.angle_beta   90.00
_cell.angle_gamma   90.00
#
_symmetry.space_group_name_H-M   'P 1'
#
loop_
_entity.id
_entity.type
_entity.pdbx_description
1 polymer ?
#
loop_
_entity_poly.entity_id
_entity_poly.type
_entity_poly.pdbx_seq_one_letter_code
_entity_poly.pdbx_strand_id
1 'polypeptide(L)'
;MKRIFLFVLTVVLCVAANAQQKPTANFGYDKDIALDEGNDYVRMIGGDSDGFYAIRMDAEDKLWLEYFNAASLVRETSAQIILPVIDGNQTTYVESFYVDGSVVLFTQVEDFLKKEKLLYIQELGKSGQVMGEPRVIGKLTNQNMAADFNVCLTPNGQNMFVWYNRPFQTYNEEPFYFKMYNSNLREVYNKQVKLPLVKQAFAVEDLKVTNSGSVYMLVRVSPSEAQLQKMKIITYDYKMLVFNPAMEDVSTFDVKDKKLVLVDAIFGIDDNDNIDVYGFLVPKGKTTYQAIYHQKFDVKEKKVVNARDSKKACYTFQKTEVPAFNADRLSKIMDQKYDYQLLDVLYLSDGGSVVVAEHKNYWKDSIFDPQTRETIYNEYYRFNDVLVSYCSPLNNMEWMVRIPKSQYSFNDYGKYSSVATYAIGEKVFLFYNDNAKNLSNLEAGESKANLNGDKYKEASSPDRNGFAIAVSIFSDGAVSGQALFPKDNKKSKIIPELFQEYNGTHYMFTRNGKKCKFAMFNPE
;
A
#
# COMPACT_ATOMS: atom_id res chain seq x y z
N MET A 1 13.99 53.38 31.14
CA MET A 1 14.46 52.00 31.35
C MET A 1 13.39 51.00 31.80
N LYS A 2 12.11 51.35 31.99
CA LYS A 2 11.05 50.40 32.41
C LYS A 2 10.18 49.81 31.28
N ARG A 3 10.33 50.25 30.03
CA ARG A 3 9.50 49.77 28.89
C ARG A 3 10.16 48.69 28.05
N ILE A 4 11.46 48.44 28.18
CA ILE A 4 12.19 47.42 27.40
C ILE A 4 12.07 46.03 28.07
N PHE A 5 11.86 45.98 29.39
CA PHE A 5 11.74 44.69 30.12
C PHE A 5 10.39 43.98 29.91
N LEU A 6 9.34 44.70 29.51
CA LEU A 6 8.02 44.12 29.31
C LEU A 6 7.90 43.43 27.94
N PHE A 7 8.69 43.86 26.95
CA PHE A 7 8.66 43.30 25.59
C PHE A 7 9.44 41.97 25.47
N VAL A 8 10.47 41.80 26.28
CA VAL A 8 11.26 40.56 26.31
C VAL A 8 10.50 39.43 27.03
N LEU A 9 9.70 39.77 28.06
CA LEU A 9 8.91 38.78 28.79
C LEU A 9 7.72 38.26 27.99
N THR A 10 7.14 39.07 27.09
CA THR A 10 6.03 38.67 26.22
C THR A 10 6.49 37.77 25.07
N VAL A 11 7.70 37.98 24.57
CA VAL A 11 8.27 37.12 23.50
C VAL A 11 8.70 35.76 24.05
N VAL A 12 9.18 35.68 25.29
CA VAL A 12 9.56 34.41 25.93
C VAL A 12 8.32 33.56 26.31
N LEU A 13 7.18 34.20 26.62
CA LEU A 13 5.93 33.51 26.92
C LEU A 13 5.20 33.00 25.66
N CYS A 14 5.44 33.59 24.49
CA CYS A 14 4.89 33.07 23.21
C CYS A 14 5.66 31.89 22.64
N VAL A 15 6.88 31.63 23.07
CA VAL A 15 7.67 30.47 22.61
C VAL A 15 7.39 29.21 23.46
N ALA A 16 6.79 29.35 24.64
CA ALA A 16 6.51 28.22 25.54
C ALA A 16 5.12 27.58 25.36
N ALA A 17 4.28 28.06 24.42
CA ALA A 17 2.88 27.63 24.30
C ALA A 17 2.62 26.66 23.13
N ASN A 18 3.63 26.26 22.38
CA ASN A 18 3.50 25.18 21.37
C ASN A 18 4.20 23.91 21.86
N ALA A 19 3.77 23.36 22.98
CA ALA A 19 3.90 21.93 23.20
C ALA A 19 2.94 21.26 22.21
N GLN A 20 3.41 21.04 21.00
CA GLN A 20 2.67 20.30 19.99
C GLN A 20 2.23 18.97 20.61
N GLN A 21 0.92 18.79 20.73
CA GLN A 21 0.36 17.56 21.26
C GLN A 21 0.84 16.42 20.36
N LYS A 22 1.53 15.45 20.95
CA LYS A 22 2.10 14.34 20.16
C LYS A 22 0.97 13.49 19.61
N PRO A 23 0.99 13.11 18.33
CA PRO A 23 -0.06 12.30 17.72
C PRO A 23 -0.17 10.94 18.42
N THR A 24 -1.34 10.59 18.91
CA THR A 24 -1.60 9.34 19.62
C THR A 24 -2.82 8.63 19.04
N ALA A 25 -2.94 7.35 19.32
CA ALA A 25 -4.16 6.62 19.03
C ALA A 25 -4.92 6.30 20.33
N ASN A 26 -6.23 6.34 20.24
CA ASN A 26 -7.13 6.00 21.32
C ASN A 26 -7.86 4.70 21.01
N PHE A 27 -7.87 3.79 21.99
CA PHE A 27 -8.71 2.61 21.93
C PHE A 27 -10.19 2.97 22.14
N GLY A 28 -11.06 2.16 21.56
CA GLY A 28 -12.48 2.21 21.90
C GLY A 28 -12.74 1.96 23.37
N TYR A 29 -13.87 2.44 23.83
CA TYR A 29 -14.25 2.45 25.26
C TYR A 29 -14.59 1.09 25.82
N ASP A 30 -14.63 0.01 25.02
CA ASP A 30 -15.14 -1.27 25.49
C ASP A 30 -14.14 -2.44 25.42
N LYS A 31 -14.67 -3.55 25.88
CA LYS A 31 -13.97 -4.80 26.15
C LYS A 31 -13.15 -5.27 24.96
N ASP A 32 -11.99 -5.82 25.29
CA ASP A 32 -11.22 -6.58 24.32
C ASP A 32 -12.11 -7.59 23.61
N ILE A 33 -12.05 -7.64 22.29
CA ILE A 33 -12.65 -8.71 21.50
C ILE A 33 -11.76 -9.92 21.69
N ALA A 34 -12.29 -10.97 22.31
CA ALA A 34 -11.57 -12.23 22.38
C ALA A 34 -11.61 -12.89 21.00
N LEU A 35 -10.46 -13.16 20.43
CA LEU A 35 -10.32 -13.98 19.23
C LEU A 35 -9.74 -15.32 19.64
N ASP A 36 -10.45 -16.39 19.32
CA ASP A 36 -9.91 -17.74 19.42
C ASP A 36 -8.75 -17.94 18.45
N GLU A 37 -7.94 -18.95 18.69
CA GLU A 37 -6.84 -19.28 17.79
C GLU A 37 -7.38 -19.59 16.39
N GLY A 38 -6.76 -18.99 15.37
CA GLY A 38 -7.22 -19.08 13.98
C GLY A 38 -8.26 -18.05 13.56
N ASN A 39 -8.84 -17.27 14.49
CA ASN A 39 -9.71 -16.15 14.14
C ASN A 39 -8.89 -14.88 13.88
N ASP A 40 -9.18 -14.19 12.78
CA ASP A 40 -8.48 -12.97 12.46
C ASP A 40 -9.30 -12.01 11.59
N TYR A 41 -9.06 -10.70 11.75
CA TYR A 41 -9.61 -9.73 10.80
C TYR A 41 -8.79 -9.74 9.52
N VAL A 42 -9.51 -9.80 8.41
CA VAL A 42 -8.94 -9.85 7.07
C VAL A 42 -8.93 -8.45 6.46
N ARG A 43 -10.01 -7.69 6.68
CA ARG A 43 -10.19 -6.37 6.05
C ARG A 43 -11.20 -5.50 6.77
N MET A 44 -10.98 -4.18 6.73
CA MET A 44 -12.01 -3.19 6.94
C MET A 44 -12.55 -2.75 5.57
N ILE A 45 -13.86 -2.79 5.38
CA ILE A 45 -14.47 -2.62 4.04
C ILE A 45 -15.15 -1.28 3.81
N GLY A 46 -15.13 -0.41 4.80
CA GLY A 46 -15.72 0.92 4.74
C GLY A 46 -16.82 1.13 5.77
N GLY A 47 -17.34 2.34 5.80
CA GLY A 47 -18.37 2.75 6.75
C GLY A 47 -18.91 4.14 6.45
N ASP A 48 -19.72 4.64 7.39
CA ASP A 48 -20.28 5.99 7.38
C ASP A 48 -19.94 6.73 8.71
N SER A 49 -20.67 7.82 8.99
CA SER A 49 -20.50 8.57 10.24
C SER A 49 -20.84 7.77 11.49
N ASP A 50 -21.68 6.74 11.38
CA ASP A 50 -22.21 5.97 12.51
C ASP A 50 -21.32 4.78 12.85
N GLY A 51 -20.64 4.21 11.84
CA GLY A 51 -19.77 3.07 12.06
C GLY A 51 -19.12 2.52 10.80
N PHE A 52 -18.37 1.44 10.97
CA PHE A 52 -17.68 0.77 9.89
C PHE A 52 -17.85 -0.75 9.95
N TYR A 53 -17.68 -1.37 8.80
CA TYR A 53 -17.74 -2.81 8.64
C TYR A 53 -16.34 -3.41 8.53
N ALA A 54 -16.16 -4.60 9.11
CA ALA A 54 -14.95 -5.39 8.95
C ALA A 54 -15.30 -6.84 8.61
N ILE A 55 -14.44 -7.49 7.84
CA ILE A 55 -14.51 -8.91 7.55
C ILE A 55 -13.54 -9.65 8.48
N ARG A 56 -14.07 -10.63 9.20
CA ARG A 56 -13.29 -11.56 10.00
C ARG A 56 -13.37 -12.95 9.40
N MET A 57 -12.27 -13.67 9.40
CA MET A 57 -12.20 -15.09 9.08
C MET A 57 -12.00 -15.89 10.37
N ASP A 58 -12.73 -16.98 10.54
CA ASP A 58 -12.58 -17.86 11.69
C ASP A 58 -11.64 -19.06 11.38
N ALA A 59 -11.42 -19.90 12.39
CA ALA A 59 -10.52 -21.06 12.28
C ALA A 59 -11.01 -22.16 11.30
N GLU A 60 -12.24 -22.06 10.83
CA GLU A 60 -12.84 -22.94 9.82
C GLU A 60 -12.93 -22.27 8.46
N ASP A 61 -12.19 -21.16 8.26
CA ASP A 61 -12.17 -20.32 7.05
C ASP A 61 -13.54 -19.70 6.69
N LYS A 62 -14.46 -19.62 7.68
CA LYS A 62 -15.74 -18.95 7.50
C LYS A 62 -15.59 -17.45 7.67
N LEU A 63 -16.24 -16.71 6.80
CA LEU A 63 -16.21 -15.25 6.82
C LEU A 63 -17.38 -14.70 7.66
N TRP A 64 -17.09 -13.64 8.39
CA TRP A 64 -18.03 -12.93 9.24
C TRP A 64 -18.05 -11.45 8.89
N LEU A 65 -19.23 -10.88 8.68
CA LEU A 65 -19.45 -9.46 8.57
C LEU A 65 -19.70 -8.90 9.97
N GLU A 66 -18.87 -7.97 10.41
CA GLU A 66 -18.98 -7.34 11.71
C GLU A 66 -19.10 -5.84 11.56
N TYR A 67 -20.03 -5.22 12.29
CA TYR A 67 -20.22 -3.79 12.30
C TYR A 67 -19.79 -3.21 13.64
N PHE A 68 -19.05 -2.12 13.59
CA PHE A 68 -18.49 -1.39 14.72
C PHE A 68 -19.01 0.04 14.73
N ASN A 69 -19.45 0.50 15.89
CA ASN A 69 -19.82 1.89 16.10
C ASN A 69 -18.59 2.81 16.01
N ALA A 70 -18.68 3.91 15.25
CA ALA A 70 -17.55 4.80 14.99
C ALA A 70 -17.04 5.50 16.25
N ALA A 71 -17.93 5.93 17.15
CA ALA A 71 -17.56 6.70 18.34
C ALA A 71 -16.97 5.86 19.46
N SER A 72 -17.55 4.66 19.69
CA SER A 72 -17.16 3.77 20.79
C SER A 72 -16.18 2.67 20.36
N LEU A 73 -16.10 2.37 19.05
CA LEU A 73 -15.39 1.22 18.47
C LEU A 73 -15.87 -0.13 19.01
N VAL A 74 -17.10 -0.19 19.52
CA VAL A 74 -17.73 -1.39 20.02
C VAL A 74 -18.35 -2.15 18.86
N ARG A 75 -18.17 -3.48 18.85
CA ARG A 75 -18.84 -4.35 17.90
C ARG A 75 -20.32 -4.47 18.25
N GLU A 76 -21.19 -3.97 17.38
CA GLU A 76 -22.64 -4.01 17.55
C GLU A 76 -23.26 -5.26 16.94
N THR A 77 -22.74 -5.68 15.76
CA THR A 77 -23.24 -6.88 15.08
C THR A 77 -22.11 -7.79 14.63
N SER A 78 -22.42 -9.08 14.52
CA SER A 78 -21.54 -10.10 13.95
C SER A 78 -22.43 -11.15 13.28
N ALA A 79 -22.27 -11.35 11.98
CA ALA A 79 -23.07 -12.28 11.20
C ALA A 79 -22.17 -13.07 10.23
N GLN A 80 -22.38 -14.37 10.14
CA GLN A 80 -21.67 -15.20 9.19
C GLN A 80 -22.10 -14.85 7.76
N ILE A 81 -21.13 -14.66 6.87
CA ILE A 81 -21.39 -14.48 5.44
C ILE A 81 -21.63 -15.86 4.83
N ILE A 82 -22.82 -16.06 4.31
CA ILE A 82 -23.17 -17.28 3.58
C ILE A 82 -22.91 -17.06 2.11
N LEU A 83 -21.79 -17.59 1.64
CA LEU A 83 -21.44 -17.52 0.22
C LEU A 83 -22.42 -18.35 -0.62
N PRO A 84 -22.92 -17.84 -1.77
CA PRO A 84 -23.90 -18.55 -2.59
C PRO A 84 -23.31 -19.80 -3.25
N VAL A 85 -24.16 -20.77 -3.52
CA VAL A 85 -23.88 -21.88 -4.42
C VAL A 85 -24.55 -21.59 -5.75
N ILE A 86 -23.78 -21.55 -6.84
CA ILE A 86 -24.25 -21.20 -8.18
C ILE A 86 -24.04 -22.40 -9.10
N ASP A 87 -25.11 -22.88 -9.74
CA ASP A 87 -25.09 -24.06 -10.60
C ASP A 87 -24.41 -25.29 -9.95
N GLY A 88 -24.59 -25.47 -8.64
CA GLY A 88 -24.00 -26.55 -7.87
C GLY A 88 -22.53 -26.33 -7.46
N ASN A 89 -21.93 -25.23 -7.85
CA ASN A 89 -20.56 -24.87 -7.48
C ASN A 89 -20.55 -23.88 -6.31
N GLN A 90 -19.75 -24.17 -5.30
CA GLN A 90 -19.51 -23.24 -4.18
C GLN A 90 -18.72 -22.03 -4.70
N THR A 91 -19.20 -20.81 -4.40
CA THR A 91 -18.44 -19.61 -4.71
C THR A 91 -17.32 -19.39 -3.70
N THR A 92 -16.27 -18.71 -4.13
CA THR A 92 -15.20 -18.21 -3.27
C THR A 92 -15.29 -16.69 -3.15
N TYR A 93 -14.90 -16.16 -2.00
CA TYR A 93 -14.82 -14.73 -1.73
C TYR A 93 -13.71 -14.11 -2.58
N VAL A 94 -14.00 -12.96 -3.18
CA VAL A 94 -13.01 -12.15 -3.89
C VAL A 94 -12.76 -10.85 -3.14
N GLU A 95 -13.84 -10.07 -2.89
CA GLU A 95 -13.74 -8.76 -2.27
C GLU A 95 -15.10 -8.30 -1.73
N SER A 96 -15.09 -7.31 -0.83
CA SER A 96 -16.29 -6.61 -0.41
C SER A 96 -15.98 -5.14 -0.08
N PHE A 97 -16.99 -4.29 -0.28
CA PHE A 97 -16.91 -2.85 -0.01
C PHE A 97 -18.21 -2.35 0.60
N TYR A 98 -18.08 -1.34 1.45
CA TYR A 98 -19.21 -0.52 1.83
C TYR A 98 -19.31 0.66 0.86
N VAL A 99 -20.44 0.79 0.17
CA VAL A 99 -20.66 1.83 -0.83
C VAL A 99 -22.07 2.40 -0.65
N ASP A 100 -22.14 3.68 -0.32
CA ASP A 100 -23.40 4.45 -0.22
C ASP A 100 -24.52 3.73 0.57
N GLY A 101 -24.21 3.25 1.77
CA GLY A 101 -25.16 2.60 2.68
C GLY A 101 -25.32 1.09 2.52
N SER A 102 -24.73 0.47 1.50
CA SER A 102 -24.80 -0.95 1.21
C SER A 102 -23.44 -1.64 1.28
N VAL A 103 -23.42 -2.88 1.74
CA VAL A 103 -22.25 -3.75 1.59
C VAL A 103 -22.38 -4.51 0.28
N VAL A 104 -21.38 -4.42 -0.57
CA VAL A 104 -21.33 -5.13 -1.85
C VAL A 104 -20.30 -6.24 -1.77
N LEU A 105 -20.70 -7.43 -2.21
CA LEU A 105 -19.90 -8.65 -2.20
C LEU A 105 -19.53 -9.05 -3.62
N PHE A 106 -18.26 -9.34 -3.83
CA PHE A 106 -17.73 -9.97 -5.04
C PHE A 106 -17.34 -11.40 -4.73
N THR A 107 -17.86 -12.32 -5.54
CA THR A 107 -17.54 -13.76 -5.45
C THR A 107 -17.16 -14.30 -6.81
N GLN A 108 -16.44 -15.41 -6.82
CA GLN A 108 -16.11 -16.09 -8.07
C GLN A 108 -16.42 -17.58 -8.00
N VAL A 109 -16.65 -18.16 -9.17
CA VAL A 109 -16.73 -19.59 -9.41
C VAL A 109 -15.67 -19.99 -10.41
N GLU A 110 -14.92 -21.03 -10.10
CA GLU A 110 -14.03 -21.72 -11.06
C GLU A 110 -14.69 -23.03 -11.50
N ASP A 111 -15.15 -23.08 -12.74
CA ASP A 111 -15.68 -24.30 -13.36
C ASP A 111 -14.57 -24.98 -14.18
N PHE A 112 -13.91 -25.93 -13.58
CA PHE A 112 -12.82 -26.67 -14.21
C PHE A 112 -13.27 -27.52 -15.41
N LEU A 113 -14.51 -27.96 -15.40
CA LEU A 113 -15.08 -28.77 -16.52
C LEU A 113 -15.32 -27.89 -17.74
N LYS A 114 -15.90 -26.73 -17.55
CA LYS A 114 -16.11 -25.74 -18.61
C LYS A 114 -14.86 -24.93 -18.92
N LYS A 115 -13.83 -25.01 -18.06
CA LYS A 115 -12.63 -24.15 -18.09
C LYS A 115 -12.99 -22.67 -18.08
N GLU A 116 -13.85 -22.29 -17.14
CA GLU A 116 -14.35 -20.94 -16.99
C GLU A 116 -14.17 -20.46 -15.54
N LYS A 117 -13.79 -19.19 -15.39
CA LYS A 117 -13.82 -18.45 -14.13
C LYS A 117 -14.80 -17.30 -14.28
N LEU A 118 -15.81 -17.23 -13.42
CA LEU A 118 -16.87 -16.21 -13.46
C LEU A 118 -16.80 -15.36 -12.22
N LEU A 119 -16.85 -14.04 -12.39
CA LEU A 119 -16.97 -13.06 -11.30
C LEU A 119 -18.42 -12.61 -11.17
N TYR A 120 -18.91 -12.62 -9.94
CA TYR A 120 -20.26 -12.19 -9.58
C TYR A 120 -20.22 -10.98 -8.65
N ILE A 121 -21.27 -10.16 -8.74
CA ILE A 121 -21.53 -9.04 -7.85
C ILE A 121 -22.93 -9.20 -7.24
N GLN A 122 -23.05 -8.95 -5.94
CA GLN A 122 -24.30 -9.01 -5.18
C GLN A 122 -24.27 -8.03 -4.01
N GLU A 123 -25.42 -7.65 -3.50
CA GLU A 123 -25.54 -6.94 -2.25
C GLU A 123 -25.49 -7.94 -1.08
N LEU A 124 -24.85 -7.55 0.02
CA LEU A 124 -24.77 -8.31 1.26
C LEU A 124 -25.56 -7.58 2.35
N GLY A 125 -26.58 -8.22 2.87
CA GLY A 125 -27.36 -7.69 3.99
C GLY A 125 -26.57 -7.66 5.29
N LYS A 126 -26.97 -6.80 6.21
CA LYS A 126 -26.35 -6.65 7.54
C LYS A 126 -26.36 -7.96 8.37
N SER A 127 -27.23 -8.90 8.04
CA SER A 127 -27.29 -10.24 8.63
C SER A 127 -26.34 -11.28 7.99
N GLY A 128 -25.45 -10.86 7.10
CA GLY A 128 -24.53 -11.75 6.38
C GLY A 128 -25.17 -12.54 5.24
N GLN A 129 -26.44 -12.29 4.93
CA GLN A 129 -27.14 -12.95 3.84
C GLN A 129 -26.92 -12.20 2.53
N VAL A 130 -26.62 -12.94 1.48
CA VAL A 130 -26.55 -12.40 0.12
C VAL A 130 -27.96 -12.05 -0.35
N MET A 131 -28.13 -10.85 -0.88
CA MET A 131 -29.41 -10.32 -1.33
C MET A 131 -29.50 -10.33 -2.85
N GLY A 132 -30.67 -10.73 -3.35
CA GLY A 132 -30.95 -10.80 -4.79
C GLY A 132 -30.19 -11.91 -5.51
N GLU A 133 -30.38 -11.98 -6.83
CA GLU A 133 -29.72 -12.97 -7.68
C GLU A 133 -28.28 -12.56 -8.00
N PRO A 134 -27.33 -13.52 -8.04
CA PRO A 134 -25.95 -13.24 -8.43
C PRO A 134 -25.85 -12.80 -9.90
N ARG A 135 -25.22 -11.66 -10.12
CA ARG A 135 -25.04 -11.13 -11.46
C ARG A 135 -23.60 -11.34 -11.93
N VAL A 136 -23.43 -12.03 -13.05
CA VAL A 136 -22.13 -12.20 -13.71
C VAL A 136 -21.64 -10.86 -14.26
N ILE A 137 -20.45 -10.44 -13.85
CA ILE A 137 -19.81 -9.21 -14.30
C ILE A 137 -18.45 -9.42 -14.96
N GLY A 138 -17.86 -10.60 -14.81
CA GLY A 138 -16.59 -10.97 -15.43
C GLY A 138 -16.58 -12.42 -15.87
N LYS A 139 -15.87 -12.70 -16.97
CA LYS A 139 -15.70 -14.06 -17.49
C LYS A 139 -14.30 -14.24 -18.08
N LEU A 140 -13.59 -15.22 -17.58
CA LEU A 140 -12.33 -15.73 -18.13
C LEU A 140 -12.57 -17.15 -18.63
N THR A 141 -12.01 -17.52 -19.77
CA THR A 141 -12.25 -18.82 -20.41
C THR A 141 -10.94 -19.51 -20.82
N ASN A 142 -10.96 -20.84 -20.85
CA ASN A 142 -9.89 -21.69 -21.36
C ASN A 142 -8.55 -21.56 -20.61
N GLN A 143 -7.48 -21.24 -21.34
CA GLN A 143 -6.11 -21.18 -20.83
C GLN A 143 -5.87 -20.01 -19.87
N ASN A 144 -6.87 -19.19 -19.66
CA ASN A 144 -6.79 -17.97 -18.84
C ASN A 144 -7.25 -18.18 -17.39
N MET A 145 -7.34 -19.42 -16.92
CA MET A 145 -7.71 -19.73 -15.53
C MET A 145 -6.70 -19.20 -14.50
N ALA A 146 -5.46 -18.93 -14.93
CA ALA A 146 -4.44 -18.31 -14.08
C ALA A 146 -4.60 -16.79 -13.91
N ALA A 147 -5.46 -16.15 -14.73
CA ALA A 147 -5.74 -14.73 -14.57
C ALA A 147 -6.75 -14.49 -13.43
N ASP A 148 -6.62 -13.36 -12.77
CA ASP A 148 -7.50 -12.95 -11.69
C ASP A 148 -8.34 -11.74 -12.06
N PHE A 149 -9.46 -11.61 -11.35
CA PHE A 149 -10.26 -10.41 -11.34
C PHE A 149 -9.72 -9.45 -10.29
N ASN A 150 -9.55 -8.19 -10.66
CA ASN A 150 -9.15 -7.13 -9.75
C ASN A 150 -10.33 -6.21 -9.51
N VAL A 151 -10.58 -5.89 -8.26
CA VAL A 151 -11.71 -5.06 -7.85
C VAL A 151 -11.21 -4.01 -6.86
N CYS A 152 -11.57 -2.75 -7.07
CA CYS A 152 -11.27 -1.66 -6.13
C CYS A 152 -12.37 -0.60 -6.14
N LEU A 153 -12.33 0.31 -5.17
CA LEU A 153 -13.16 1.50 -5.17
C LEU A 153 -12.49 2.64 -5.94
N THR A 154 -13.31 3.56 -6.47
CA THR A 154 -12.82 4.89 -6.82
C THR A 154 -12.37 5.63 -5.54
N PRO A 155 -11.43 6.60 -5.62
CA PRO A 155 -10.90 7.27 -4.43
C PRO A 155 -11.97 7.89 -3.51
N ASN A 156 -13.10 8.37 -4.07
CA ASN A 156 -14.23 8.89 -3.29
C ASN A 156 -15.15 7.79 -2.72
N GLY A 157 -14.86 6.52 -2.94
CA GLY A 157 -15.65 5.38 -2.44
C GLY A 157 -17.05 5.22 -3.07
N GLN A 158 -17.39 5.99 -4.14
CA GLN A 158 -18.75 5.98 -4.69
C GLN A 158 -19.00 4.93 -5.76
N ASN A 159 -17.94 4.49 -6.45
CA ASN A 159 -18.04 3.50 -7.51
C ASN A 159 -17.06 2.36 -7.30
N MET A 160 -17.42 1.21 -7.81
CA MET A 160 -16.60 0.00 -7.84
C MET A 160 -16.03 -0.19 -9.23
N PHE A 161 -14.73 -0.36 -9.31
CA PHE A 161 -14.02 -0.59 -10.55
C PHE A 161 -13.51 -2.02 -10.60
N VAL A 162 -13.77 -2.69 -11.71
CA VAL A 162 -13.35 -4.07 -11.98
C VAL A 162 -12.49 -4.08 -13.23
N TRP A 163 -11.33 -4.70 -13.13
CA TRP A 163 -10.52 -4.93 -14.32
C TRP A 163 -9.92 -6.33 -14.33
N TYR A 164 -9.75 -6.84 -15.52
CA TYR A 164 -9.09 -8.12 -15.78
C TYR A 164 -8.60 -8.15 -17.21
N ASN A 165 -7.60 -8.99 -17.47
CA ASN A 165 -7.11 -9.24 -18.80
C ASN A 165 -7.13 -10.73 -19.09
N ARG A 166 -7.10 -11.08 -20.36
CA ARG A 166 -6.89 -12.45 -20.79
C ARG A 166 -5.40 -12.63 -21.04
N PRO A 167 -4.71 -13.47 -20.27
CA PRO A 167 -3.30 -13.72 -20.49
C PRO A 167 -3.07 -14.27 -21.88
N PHE A 168 -1.98 -13.94 -22.37
CA PHE A 168 -1.41 -14.07 -23.68
C PHE A 168 -1.46 -15.47 -24.28
N GLN A 169 -1.98 -15.63 -25.50
CA GLN A 169 -1.83 -16.88 -26.27
C GLN A 169 -0.83 -16.80 -27.42
N THR A 170 -0.59 -15.63 -27.95
CA THR A 170 0.37 -15.32 -29.00
C THR A 170 0.62 -13.83 -29.01
N TYR A 171 1.73 -13.34 -29.53
CA TYR A 171 2.16 -11.95 -29.61
C TYR A 171 1.14 -10.93 -30.18
N ASN A 172 -0.14 -11.20 -30.09
CA ASN A 172 -1.24 -10.40 -30.56
C ASN A 172 -2.05 -9.85 -29.37
N GLU A 173 -2.09 -8.55 -29.28
CA GLU A 173 -3.05 -7.67 -28.60
C GLU A 173 -3.88 -8.29 -27.46
N GLU A 174 -3.33 -8.32 -26.26
CA GLU A 174 -4.02 -8.74 -25.05
C GLU A 174 -5.16 -7.76 -24.72
N PRO A 175 -6.43 -8.17 -24.70
CA PRO A 175 -7.52 -7.28 -24.33
C PRO A 175 -7.64 -7.12 -22.82
N PHE A 176 -7.78 -5.89 -22.39
CA PHE A 176 -8.16 -5.53 -21.03
C PHE A 176 -9.65 -5.19 -21.00
N TYR A 177 -10.29 -5.61 -19.91
CA TYR A 177 -11.69 -5.29 -19.62
C TYR A 177 -11.74 -4.36 -18.44
N PHE A 178 -12.34 -3.19 -18.64
CA PHE A 178 -12.57 -2.16 -17.63
C PHE A 178 -14.05 -1.99 -17.43
N LYS A 179 -14.53 -2.17 -16.20
CA LYS A 179 -15.94 -2.05 -15.86
C LYS A 179 -16.09 -1.21 -14.61
N MET A 180 -17.12 -0.38 -14.58
CA MET A 180 -17.43 0.42 -13.42
C MET A 180 -18.90 0.24 -13.06
N TYR A 181 -19.15 0.11 -11.76
CA TYR A 181 -20.48 -0.05 -11.17
C TYR A 181 -20.68 0.98 -10.08
N ASN A 182 -21.89 1.55 -10.00
CA ASN A 182 -22.27 2.43 -8.90
C ASN A 182 -22.82 1.64 -7.70
N SER A 183 -23.17 2.35 -6.61
CA SER A 183 -23.74 1.77 -5.38
C SER A 183 -24.99 0.92 -5.60
N ASN A 184 -25.81 1.24 -6.60
CA ASN A 184 -27.00 0.46 -6.98
C ASN A 184 -26.66 -0.73 -7.89
N LEU A 185 -25.43 -1.13 -7.96
CA LEU A 185 -24.89 -2.19 -8.82
C LEU A 185 -25.16 -1.97 -10.32
N ARG A 186 -25.50 -0.75 -10.75
CA ARG A 186 -25.70 -0.42 -12.17
C ARG A 186 -24.36 -0.20 -12.85
N GLU A 187 -24.22 -0.75 -14.02
CA GLU A 187 -23.04 -0.58 -14.86
C GLU A 187 -22.96 0.88 -15.34
N VAL A 188 -21.88 1.58 -14.99
CA VAL A 188 -21.57 2.94 -15.45
C VAL A 188 -20.91 2.85 -16.83
N TYR A 189 -19.94 1.94 -16.97
CA TYR A 189 -19.38 1.57 -18.26
C TYR A 189 -18.82 0.14 -18.25
N ASN A 190 -18.69 -0.42 -19.47
CA ASN A 190 -18.08 -1.74 -19.71
C ASN A 190 -17.31 -1.66 -21.02
N LYS A 191 -16.01 -1.64 -20.94
CA LYS A 191 -15.10 -1.40 -22.06
C LYS A 191 -14.09 -2.50 -22.21
N GLN A 192 -13.88 -2.91 -23.44
CA GLN A 192 -12.74 -3.71 -23.83
C GLN A 192 -11.73 -2.81 -24.53
N VAL A 193 -10.52 -2.74 -24.02
CA VAL A 193 -9.45 -1.92 -24.57
C VAL A 193 -8.27 -2.78 -25.01
N LYS A 194 -7.53 -2.29 -25.98
CA LYS A 194 -6.27 -2.86 -26.43
C LYS A 194 -5.13 -1.92 -26.07
N LEU A 195 -4.05 -2.44 -25.50
CA LEU A 195 -2.90 -1.62 -25.19
C LEU A 195 -2.11 -1.30 -26.46
N PRO A 196 -1.53 -0.09 -26.59
CA PRO A 196 -0.70 0.29 -27.74
C PRO A 196 0.71 -0.32 -27.65
N LEU A 197 0.80 -1.61 -27.31
CA LEU A 197 2.05 -2.35 -27.06
C LEU A 197 2.15 -3.58 -27.98
N VAL A 198 1.95 -3.36 -29.28
CA VAL A 198 1.91 -4.43 -30.28
C VAL A 198 3.23 -5.20 -30.32
N LYS A 199 3.16 -6.54 -30.20
CA LYS A 199 4.29 -7.47 -30.25
C LYS A 199 5.37 -7.26 -29.18
N GLN A 200 5.03 -6.61 -28.07
CA GLN A 200 5.93 -6.42 -26.93
C GLN A 200 5.39 -7.18 -25.72
N ALA A 201 6.24 -7.93 -25.05
CA ALA A 201 5.91 -8.48 -23.74
C ALA A 201 5.94 -7.35 -22.71
N PHE A 202 4.93 -7.30 -21.84
CA PHE A 202 4.84 -6.27 -20.81
C PHE A 202 4.27 -6.85 -19.51
N ALA A 203 4.44 -6.15 -18.43
CA ALA A 203 3.77 -6.39 -17.16
C ALA A 203 3.08 -5.10 -16.72
N VAL A 204 1.89 -5.21 -16.12
CA VAL A 204 1.23 -4.11 -15.41
C VAL A 204 1.86 -4.03 -14.03
N GLU A 205 2.52 -2.92 -13.73
CA GLU A 205 3.15 -2.68 -12.43
C GLU A 205 2.16 -2.07 -11.44
N ASP A 206 1.33 -1.14 -11.91
CA ASP A 206 0.30 -0.50 -11.09
C ASP A 206 -0.85 0.00 -11.98
N LEU A 207 -2.07 0.00 -11.43
CA LEU A 207 -3.26 0.52 -12.09
C LEU A 207 -4.12 1.26 -11.07
N LYS A 208 -4.51 2.48 -11.42
CA LYS A 208 -5.39 3.32 -10.60
C LYS A 208 -6.56 3.85 -11.43
N VAL A 209 -7.69 4.06 -10.79
CA VAL A 209 -8.87 4.66 -11.37
C VAL A 209 -9.18 5.97 -10.65
N THR A 210 -9.60 6.99 -11.39
CA THR A 210 -10.05 8.27 -10.81
C THR A 210 -11.54 8.27 -10.50
N ASN A 211 -12.01 9.28 -9.78
CA ASN A 211 -13.42 9.48 -9.51
C ASN A 211 -14.25 9.67 -10.78
N SER A 212 -13.66 10.22 -11.83
CA SER A 212 -14.30 10.40 -13.15
C SER A 212 -14.37 9.10 -13.97
N GLY A 213 -13.67 8.04 -13.54
CA GLY A 213 -13.58 6.76 -14.26
C GLY A 213 -12.46 6.69 -15.29
N SER A 214 -11.54 7.65 -15.30
CA SER A 214 -10.30 7.52 -16.09
C SER A 214 -9.40 6.45 -15.47
N VAL A 215 -8.76 5.64 -16.32
CA VAL A 215 -7.88 4.56 -15.89
C VAL A 215 -6.43 4.93 -16.21
N TYR A 216 -5.57 4.84 -15.23
CA TYR A 216 -4.15 5.10 -15.30
C TYR A 216 -3.39 3.80 -15.06
N MET A 217 -2.49 3.45 -15.96
CA MET A 217 -1.78 2.19 -15.92
C MET A 217 -0.28 2.42 -16.14
N LEU A 218 0.53 1.99 -15.20
CA LEU A 218 1.98 1.93 -15.34
C LEU A 218 2.35 0.54 -15.86
N VAL A 219 3.02 0.49 -16.99
CA VAL A 219 3.45 -0.75 -17.61
C VAL A 219 4.97 -0.80 -17.75
N ARG A 220 5.52 -1.96 -17.45
CA ARG A 220 6.90 -2.32 -17.71
C ARG A 220 7.00 -3.16 -18.97
N VAL A 221 7.71 -2.65 -19.96
CA VAL A 221 7.84 -3.26 -21.29
C VAL A 221 9.16 -4.00 -21.38
N SER A 222 9.11 -5.26 -21.74
CA SER A 222 10.29 -6.10 -21.93
C SER A 222 11.03 -5.75 -23.22
N PRO A 223 12.38 -5.84 -23.23
CA PRO A 223 13.15 -5.75 -24.45
C PRO A 223 12.77 -6.83 -25.44
N SER A 224 12.93 -6.58 -26.73
CA SER A 224 12.76 -7.60 -27.76
C SER A 224 13.80 -8.73 -27.61
N GLU A 225 13.50 -9.92 -28.12
CA GLU A 225 14.43 -11.06 -28.08
C GLU A 225 15.82 -10.70 -28.63
N ALA A 226 15.87 -9.95 -29.74
CA ALA A 226 17.13 -9.48 -30.33
C ALA A 226 17.91 -8.51 -29.44
N GLN A 227 17.23 -7.76 -28.54
CA GLN A 227 17.86 -6.92 -27.54
C GLN A 227 18.33 -7.73 -26.34
N LEU A 228 17.51 -8.68 -25.85
CA LEU A 228 17.85 -9.56 -24.74
C LEU A 228 19.15 -10.34 -24.98
N GLN A 229 19.36 -10.85 -26.20
CA GLN A 229 20.60 -11.57 -26.58
C GLN A 229 21.87 -10.71 -26.47
N LYS A 230 21.74 -9.39 -26.53
CA LYS A 230 22.86 -8.43 -26.46
C LYS A 230 23.06 -7.81 -25.10
N MET A 231 22.11 -8.02 -24.17
CA MET A 231 22.14 -7.42 -22.83
C MET A 231 22.86 -8.32 -21.84
N LYS A 232 23.80 -7.75 -21.07
CA LYS A 232 24.39 -8.43 -19.91
C LYS A 232 23.50 -8.35 -18.68
N ILE A 233 22.76 -7.24 -18.53
CA ILE A 233 21.77 -6.99 -17.48
C ILE A 233 20.50 -6.58 -18.21
N ILE A 234 19.39 -7.27 -17.90
CA ILE A 234 18.09 -6.96 -18.49
C ILE A 234 17.59 -5.64 -17.89
N THR A 235 17.23 -4.72 -18.76
CA THR A 235 16.58 -3.47 -18.40
C THR A 235 15.24 -3.38 -19.12
N TYR A 236 14.31 -2.68 -18.51
CA TYR A 236 12.94 -2.53 -19.00
C TYR A 236 12.65 -1.08 -19.34
N ASP A 237 11.73 -0.86 -20.26
CA ASP A 237 11.16 0.45 -20.52
C ASP A 237 9.85 0.59 -19.74
N TYR A 238 9.59 1.77 -19.18
CA TYR A 238 8.36 2.06 -18.47
C TYR A 238 7.50 3.05 -19.25
N LYS A 239 6.19 2.81 -19.25
CA LYS A 239 5.21 3.69 -19.91
C LYS A 239 4.01 3.90 -19.00
N MET A 240 3.53 5.14 -18.98
CA MET A 240 2.22 5.47 -18.45
C MET A 240 1.20 5.46 -19.57
N LEU A 241 0.12 4.73 -19.40
CA LEU A 241 -1.04 4.69 -20.28
C LEU A 241 -2.22 5.31 -19.54
N VAL A 242 -2.89 6.26 -20.17
CA VAL A 242 -4.06 6.93 -19.59
C VAL A 242 -5.24 6.78 -20.54
N PHE A 243 -6.30 6.17 -20.03
CA PHE A 243 -7.56 5.95 -20.70
C PHE A 243 -8.61 6.91 -20.11
N ASN A 244 -9.25 7.71 -20.93
CA ASN A 244 -10.40 8.51 -20.52
C ASN A 244 -11.64 7.62 -20.28
N PRO A 245 -12.72 8.10 -19.66
CA PRO A 245 -13.91 7.28 -19.41
C PRO A 245 -14.58 6.75 -20.68
N ALA A 246 -14.43 7.43 -21.83
CA ALA A 246 -14.94 6.95 -23.11
C ALA A 246 -14.10 5.78 -23.67
N MET A 247 -12.84 5.65 -23.23
CA MET A 247 -11.86 4.62 -23.66
C MET A 247 -11.61 4.62 -25.18
N GLU A 248 -11.85 5.75 -25.86
CA GLU A 248 -11.66 5.88 -27.30
C GLU A 248 -10.20 6.13 -27.66
N ASP A 249 -9.52 6.92 -26.81
CA ASP A 249 -8.14 7.28 -26.99
C ASP A 249 -7.31 6.88 -25.77
N VAL A 250 -6.05 6.49 -26.00
CA VAL A 250 -5.06 6.28 -24.96
C VAL A 250 -3.91 7.28 -25.10
N SER A 251 -3.68 8.03 -24.04
CA SER A 251 -2.48 8.86 -23.95
C SER A 251 -1.32 8.01 -23.42
N THR A 252 -0.17 8.09 -24.09
CA THR A 252 1.02 7.32 -23.70
C THR A 252 2.17 8.26 -23.38
N PHE A 253 2.80 8.05 -22.23
CA PHE A 253 3.97 8.80 -21.79
C PHE A 253 5.12 7.83 -21.53
N ASP A 254 6.31 8.15 -22.09
CA ASP A 254 7.53 7.41 -21.76
C ASP A 254 8.06 7.86 -20.40
N VAL A 255 8.30 6.90 -19.51
CA VAL A 255 8.88 7.11 -18.19
C VAL A 255 10.35 6.71 -18.25
N LYS A 256 11.24 7.68 -18.32
CA LYS A 256 12.69 7.42 -18.50
C LYS A 256 13.57 8.57 -18.03
N ASP A 257 14.74 8.24 -17.54
CA ASP A 257 15.84 9.19 -17.36
C ASP A 257 16.74 9.24 -18.62
N LYS A 258 17.46 10.34 -18.80
CA LYS A 258 18.35 10.53 -19.97
C LYS A 258 19.64 9.73 -19.90
N LYS A 259 20.12 9.38 -18.70
CA LYS A 259 21.46 8.82 -18.46
C LYS A 259 21.43 7.51 -17.70
N LEU A 260 20.49 7.37 -16.77
CA LEU A 260 20.35 6.25 -15.86
C LEU A 260 19.20 5.34 -16.31
N VAL A 261 19.15 4.14 -15.76
CA VAL A 261 18.13 3.15 -16.06
C VAL A 261 17.15 3.09 -14.89
N LEU A 262 15.87 3.21 -15.19
CA LEU A 262 14.79 2.99 -14.23
C LEU A 262 14.62 1.48 -14.00
N VAL A 263 14.62 1.04 -12.75
CA VAL A 263 14.56 -0.39 -12.41
C VAL A 263 13.33 -0.78 -11.62
N ASP A 264 12.67 0.18 -11.03
CA ASP A 264 11.39 0.05 -10.35
C ASP A 264 10.64 1.36 -10.44
N ALA A 265 9.31 1.33 -10.49
CA ALA A 265 8.49 2.53 -10.58
C ALA A 265 7.11 2.34 -9.95
N ILE A 266 6.60 3.41 -9.36
CA ILE A 266 5.24 3.57 -8.84
C ILE A 266 4.71 4.95 -9.26
N PHE A 267 3.40 5.15 -9.24
CA PHE A 267 2.83 6.46 -9.53
C PHE A 267 1.73 6.87 -8.55
N GLY A 268 1.54 8.17 -8.40
CA GLY A 268 0.39 8.81 -7.78
C GLY A 268 -0.38 9.65 -8.77
N ILE A 269 -1.60 10.00 -8.43
CA ILE A 269 -2.46 10.91 -9.19
C ILE A 269 -2.84 12.06 -8.25
N ASP A 270 -2.53 13.29 -8.63
CA ASP A 270 -2.89 14.47 -7.84
C ASP A 270 -4.36 14.89 -8.07
N ASP A 271 -4.86 15.85 -7.28
CA ASP A 271 -6.23 16.35 -7.35
C ASP A 271 -6.59 17.00 -8.71
N ASN A 272 -5.61 17.28 -9.55
CA ASN A 272 -5.79 17.82 -10.90
C ASN A 272 -5.71 16.75 -11.99
N ASP A 273 -5.70 15.48 -11.62
CA ASP A 273 -5.51 14.33 -12.50
C ASP A 273 -4.12 14.28 -13.17
N ASN A 274 -3.11 14.98 -12.65
CA ASN A 274 -1.73 14.83 -13.09
C ASN A 274 -1.08 13.61 -12.44
N ILE A 275 -0.02 13.12 -13.08
CA ILE A 275 0.69 11.91 -12.65
C ILE A 275 2.04 12.30 -12.10
N ASP A 276 2.36 11.85 -10.90
CA ASP A 276 3.71 11.85 -10.34
C ASP A 276 4.26 10.42 -10.36
N VAL A 277 5.27 10.16 -11.19
CA VAL A 277 5.95 8.85 -11.24
C VAL A 277 7.24 8.93 -10.47
N TYR A 278 7.43 7.97 -9.58
CA TYR A 278 8.65 7.78 -8.80
C TYR A 278 9.30 6.45 -9.14
N GLY A 279 10.60 6.35 -8.92
CA GLY A 279 11.32 5.10 -9.16
C GLY A 279 12.76 5.12 -8.68
N PHE A 280 13.44 4.00 -8.84
CA PHE A 280 14.86 3.89 -8.55
C PHE A 280 15.67 3.89 -9.83
N LEU A 281 16.78 4.63 -9.82
CA LEU A 281 17.71 4.73 -10.95
C LEU A 281 19.02 4.01 -10.63
N VAL A 282 19.50 3.26 -11.63
CA VAL A 282 20.83 2.62 -11.60
C VAL A 282 21.67 3.08 -12.78
N PRO A 283 23.00 3.12 -12.67
CA PRO A 283 23.87 3.30 -13.83
C PRO A 283 23.74 2.13 -14.80
N LYS A 284 23.83 2.40 -16.08
CA LYS A 284 23.75 1.35 -17.11
C LYS A 284 24.77 0.23 -16.85
N GLY A 285 24.27 -1.01 -16.79
CA GLY A 285 25.10 -2.18 -16.50
C GLY A 285 25.48 -2.35 -15.04
N LYS A 286 24.82 -1.66 -14.10
CA LYS A 286 24.95 -1.79 -12.65
C LYS A 286 23.63 -2.21 -12.03
N THR A 287 23.68 -2.70 -10.80
CA THR A 287 22.53 -3.10 -10.01
C THR A 287 22.35 -2.27 -8.73
N THR A 288 23.32 -1.41 -8.41
CA THR A 288 23.27 -0.57 -7.21
C THR A 288 22.48 0.70 -7.49
N TYR A 289 21.48 1.01 -6.69
CA TYR A 289 20.70 2.22 -6.77
C TYR A 289 21.58 3.47 -6.59
N GLN A 290 21.38 4.45 -7.44
CA GLN A 290 22.11 5.71 -7.42
C GLN A 290 21.24 6.90 -7.05
N ALA A 291 19.96 6.88 -7.41
CA ALA A 291 19.06 7.99 -7.18
C ALA A 291 17.60 7.55 -7.07
N ILE A 292 16.79 8.40 -6.47
CA ILE A 292 15.33 8.38 -6.60
C ILE A 292 14.95 9.28 -7.76
N TYR A 293 14.19 8.72 -8.68
CA TYR A 293 13.62 9.39 -9.85
C TYR A 293 12.28 10.01 -9.50
N HIS A 294 12.00 11.18 -10.07
CA HIS A 294 10.67 11.76 -10.10
C HIS A 294 10.39 12.36 -11.46
N GLN A 295 9.18 12.17 -11.97
CA GLN A 295 8.70 12.84 -13.18
C GLN A 295 7.21 13.10 -13.09
N LYS A 296 6.81 14.36 -13.29
CA LYS A 296 5.40 14.75 -13.34
C LYS A 296 4.93 14.87 -14.77
N PHE A 297 3.71 14.38 -15.02
CA PHE A 297 3.02 14.50 -16.32
C PHE A 297 1.72 15.28 -16.15
N ASP A 298 1.57 16.33 -16.93
CA ASP A 298 0.30 17.01 -17.14
C ASP A 298 -0.47 16.22 -18.20
N VAL A 299 -1.54 15.55 -17.75
CA VAL A 299 -2.33 14.65 -18.62
C VAL A 299 -3.16 15.44 -19.62
N LYS A 300 -3.69 16.61 -19.23
CA LYS A 300 -4.52 17.46 -20.09
C LYS A 300 -3.70 18.05 -21.24
N GLU A 301 -2.52 18.57 -20.91
CA GLU A 301 -1.61 19.16 -21.89
C GLU A 301 -0.73 18.10 -22.58
N LYS A 302 -0.82 16.85 -22.18
CA LYS A 302 -0.02 15.71 -22.71
C LYS A 302 1.48 15.99 -22.71
N LYS A 303 1.99 16.57 -21.63
CA LYS A 303 3.42 16.98 -21.54
C LYS A 303 4.06 16.60 -20.20
N VAL A 304 5.39 16.54 -20.22
CA VAL A 304 6.21 16.44 -19.02
C VAL A 304 6.28 17.81 -18.34
N VAL A 305 6.07 17.83 -17.03
CA VAL A 305 6.31 19.01 -16.19
C VAL A 305 7.70 18.85 -15.57
N ASN A 306 8.64 19.67 -16.01
CA ASN A 306 10.01 19.58 -15.53
C ASN A 306 10.17 20.18 -14.13
N ALA A 307 11.17 19.69 -13.37
CA ALA A 307 11.62 20.33 -12.15
C ALA A 307 12.04 21.79 -12.43
N ARG A 308 11.69 22.70 -11.53
CA ARG A 308 12.08 24.11 -11.64
C ARG A 308 13.60 24.25 -11.63
N ASP A 309 14.27 23.50 -10.75
CA ASP A 309 15.72 23.34 -10.77
C ASP A 309 16.07 21.98 -11.38
N SER A 310 16.64 21.98 -12.57
CA SER A 310 17.01 20.75 -13.29
C SER A 310 18.03 19.87 -12.53
N LYS A 311 18.77 20.43 -11.56
CA LYS A 311 19.68 19.67 -10.69
C LYS A 311 18.93 18.87 -9.62
N LYS A 312 17.69 19.25 -9.34
CA LYS A 312 16.80 18.61 -8.36
C LYS A 312 15.72 17.74 -9.01
N ALA A 313 15.84 17.42 -10.28
CA ALA A 313 14.92 16.50 -10.97
C ALA A 313 14.98 15.07 -10.41
N CYS A 314 16.09 14.68 -9.79
CA CYS A 314 16.27 13.41 -9.10
C CYS A 314 17.01 13.67 -7.79
N TYR A 315 16.75 12.83 -6.77
CA TYR A 315 17.54 12.83 -5.55
C TYR A 315 18.67 11.82 -5.68
N THR A 316 19.91 12.31 -5.82
CA THR A 316 21.10 11.45 -5.91
C THR A 316 21.56 11.07 -4.50
N PHE A 317 21.67 9.79 -4.23
CA PHE A 317 22.12 9.28 -2.94
C PHE A 317 23.55 9.70 -2.62
N GLN A 318 23.76 10.19 -1.40
CA GLN A 318 25.09 10.45 -0.88
C GLN A 318 25.71 9.13 -0.38
N LYS A 319 27.02 9.02 -0.38
CA LYS A 319 27.72 7.79 0.10
C LYS A 319 27.40 7.42 1.53
N THR A 320 27.04 8.39 2.37
CA THR A 320 26.65 8.20 3.77
C THR A 320 25.21 7.77 3.95
N GLU A 321 24.34 8.04 2.97
CA GLU A 321 22.91 7.70 3.00
C GLU A 321 22.66 6.26 2.56
N VAL A 322 23.62 5.65 1.88
CA VAL A 322 23.50 4.34 1.22
C VAL A 322 24.46 3.26 1.77
N PRO A 323 24.76 3.17 3.09
CA PRO A 323 25.60 2.07 3.59
C PRO A 323 24.94 0.70 3.39
N ALA A 324 23.63 0.64 3.21
CA ALA A 324 22.84 -0.58 3.18
C ALA A 324 22.58 -1.12 1.77
N PHE A 325 22.85 -0.36 0.71
CA PHE A 325 22.69 -0.83 -0.68
C PHE A 325 23.83 -1.74 -1.16
N ASN A 326 24.77 -2.07 -0.28
CA ASN A 326 25.71 -3.13 -0.54
C ASN A 326 25.01 -4.48 -0.35
N ALA A 327 24.33 -4.93 -1.37
CA ALA A 327 23.85 -6.30 -1.53
C ALA A 327 24.96 -7.34 -1.26
N ASP A 328 26.23 -6.97 -1.40
CA ASP A 328 27.40 -7.80 -1.16
C ASP A 328 27.56 -8.32 0.28
N ARG A 329 26.97 -7.66 1.28
CA ARG A 329 27.12 -8.10 2.67
C ARG A 329 26.15 -9.23 3.04
N LEU A 330 25.05 -9.36 2.31
CA LEU A 330 24.01 -10.37 2.55
C LEU A 330 23.98 -11.46 1.47
N SER A 331 24.49 -11.20 0.28
CA SER A 331 24.63 -12.19 -0.80
C SER A 331 25.56 -13.36 -0.44
N LYS A 332 26.41 -13.23 0.59
CA LYS A 332 27.26 -14.31 1.09
C LYS A 332 26.55 -15.32 1.98
N ILE A 333 25.34 -15.01 2.46
CA ILE A 333 24.63 -15.89 3.40
C ILE A 333 23.53 -16.68 2.70
N MET A 334 22.87 -16.14 1.69
CA MET A 334 21.89 -16.81 0.83
C MET A 334 21.70 -16.00 -0.46
N ASP A 335 21.29 -16.60 -1.57
CA ASP A 335 20.96 -15.99 -2.88
C ASP A 335 19.77 -14.99 -2.82
N GLN A 336 19.72 -14.14 -1.81
CA GLN A 336 18.59 -13.30 -1.46
C GLN A 336 18.85 -11.87 -1.91
N LYS A 337 18.04 -11.41 -2.86
CA LYS A 337 18.02 -10.00 -3.24
C LYS A 337 17.24 -9.21 -2.18
N TYR A 338 17.94 -8.38 -1.43
CA TYR A 338 17.31 -7.31 -0.69
C TYR A 338 17.13 -6.13 -1.63
N ASP A 339 15.90 -5.76 -1.86
CA ASP A 339 15.56 -4.59 -2.67
C ASP A 339 14.63 -3.67 -1.91
N TYR A 340 14.79 -2.37 -2.09
CA TYR A 340 13.76 -1.43 -1.72
C TYR A 340 12.58 -1.59 -2.68
N GLN A 341 11.40 -1.79 -2.14
CA GLN A 341 10.15 -1.81 -2.88
C GLN A 341 9.43 -0.49 -2.64
N LEU A 342 9.00 0.15 -3.70
CA LEU A 342 8.17 1.33 -3.64
C LEU A 342 6.80 0.91 -3.09
N LEU A 343 6.30 1.64 -2.07
CA LEU A 343 5.06 1.30 -1.39
C LEU A 343 3.92 2.22 -1.79
N ASP A 344 4.16 3.54 -1.74
CA ASP A 344 3.09 4.51 -1.88
C ASP A 344 3.61 5.87 -2.38
N VAL A 345 2.70 6.64 -2.98
CA VAL A 345 2.87 8.06 -3.32
C VAL A 345 1.78 8.85 -2.62
N LEU A 346 2.18 9.71 -1.69
CA LEU A 346 1.30 10.51 -0.86
C LEU A 346 1.35 11.98 -1.27
N TYR A 347 0.25 12.69 -1.14
CA TYR A 347 0.16 14.12 -1.43
C TYR A 347 -0.01 14.92 -0.15
N LEU A 348 0.75 16.01 -0.02
CA LEU A 348 0.69 16.91 1.11
C LEU A 348 -0.16 18.14 0.79
N SER A 349 -0.67 18.80 1.83
CA SER A 349 -1.52 19.98 1.67
C SER A 349 -0.81 21.19 1.06
N ASP A 350 0.53 21.19 1.06
CA ASP A 350 1.33 22.21 0.37
C ASP A 350 1.38 22.02 -1.16
N GLY A 351 0.80 20.94 -1.67
CA GLY A 351 0.81 20.55 -3.08
C GLY A 351 2.06 19.77 -3.51
N GLY A 352 2.94 19.43 -2.58
CA GLY A 352 4.04 18.52 -2.80
C GLY A 352 3.62 17.06 -2.73
N SER A 353 4.49 16.16 -3.15
CA SER A 353 4.28 14.71 -3.08
C SER A 353 5.45 13.99 -2.42
N VAL A 354 5.16 12.85 -1.84
CA VAL A 354 6.12 12.02 -1.11
C VAL A 354 6.05 10.61 -1.63
N VAL A 355 7.21 10.02 -1.91
CA VAL A 355 7.31 8.58 -2.15
C VAL A 355 7.85 7.87 -0.93
N VAL A 356 7.25 6.74 -0.61
CA VAL A 356 7.69 5.84 0.46
C VAL A 356 8.15 4.54 -0.14
N ALA A 357 9.32 4.06 0.31
CA ALA A 357 9.87 2.78 -0.08
C ALA A 357 10.38 2.01 1.14
N GLU A 358 10.27 0.70 1.13
CA GLU A 358 10.68 -0.17 2.22
C GLU A 358 11.69 -1.21 1.74
N HIS A 359 12.75 -1.40 2.49
CA HIS A 359 13.72 -2.45 2.25
C HIS A 359 13.20 -3.76 2.79
N LYS A 360 12.72 -4.64 1.91
CA LYS A 360 12.10 -5.90 2.32
C LYS A 360 12.60 -7.09 1.51
N ASN A 361 12.56 -8.26 2.16
CA ASN A 361 12.87 -9.52 1.56
C ASN A 361 11.93 -10.61 2.09
N TYR A 362 11.58 -11.49 1.19
CA TYR A 362 10.80 -12.69 1.45
C TYR A 362 11.47 -13.89 0.78
N TRP A 363 11.59 -14.98 1.52
CA TRP A 363 12.10 -16.23 0.95
C TRP A 363 11.43 -17.44 1.56
N LYS A 364 11.46 -18.53 0.83
CA LYS A 364 11.00 -19.85 1.28
C LYS A 364 12.16 -20.82 1.28
N ASP A 365 12.18 -21.69 2.26
CA ASP A 365 12.96 -22.91 2.21
C ASP A 365 12.08 -24.14 2.46
N SER A 366 12.63 -25.32 2.25
CA SER A 366 11.93 -26.57 2.54
C SER A 366 12.88 -27.55 3.19
N ILE A 367 12.40 -28.21 4.24
CA ILE A 367 13.12 -29.25 4.98
C ILE A 367 12.33 -30.54 4.83
N PHE A 368 12.98 -31.58 4.30
CA PHE A 368 12.39 -32.92 4.27
C PHE A 368 12.54 -33.56 5.67
N ASP A 369 11.43 -33.92 6.30
CA ASP A 369 11.41 -34.69 7.54
C ASP A 369 11.42 -36.19 7.22
N PRO A 370 12.50 -36.90 7.49
CA PRO A 370 12.59 -38.34 7.18
C PRO A 370 11.71 -39.20 8.10
N GLN A 371 11.22 -38.69 9.24
CA GLN A 371 10.35 -39.42 10.17
C GLN A 371 8.92 -39.41 9.69
N THR A 372 8.39 -38.25 9.32
CA THR A 372 7.02 -38.09 8.80
C THR A 372 6.94 -38.33 7.29
N ARG A 373 8.07 -38.30 6.56
CA ARG A 373 8.19 -38.32 5.10
C ARG A 373 7.48 -37.13 4.43
N GLU A 374 7.37 -36.04 5.14
CA GLU A 374 6.76 -34.79 4.66
C GLU A 374 7.82 -33.74 4.37
N THR A 375 7.54 -32.87 3.43
CA THR A 375 8.36 -31.67 3.20
C THR A 375 7.70 -30.52 3.91
N ILE A 376 8.39 -29.98 4.92
CA ILE A 376 7.96 -28.80 5.67
C ILE A 376 8.47 -27.57 4.91
N TYR A 377 7.59 -26.68 4.55
CA TYR A 377 7.93 -25.40 3.93
C TYR A 377 7.96 -24.32 4.98
N ASN A 378 9.03 -23.54 4.96
CA ASN A 378 9.24 -22.42 5.87
C ASN A 378 9.25 -21.12 5.09
N GLU A 379 8.55 -20.12 5.61
CA GLU A 379 8.47 -18.78 5.03
C GLU A 379 9.10 -17.77 5.96
N TYR A 380 9.99 -16.96 5.41
CA TYR A 380 10.74 -15.95 6.14
C TYR A 380 10.48 -14.58 5.60
N TYR A 381 10.26 -13.62 6.49
CA TYR A 381 9.93 -12.25 6.17
C TYR A 381 10.90 -11.30 6.86
N ARG A 382 11.52 -10.42 6.09
CA ARG A 382 12.34 -9.33 6.63
C ARG A 382 11.87 -8.01 6.05
N PHE A 383 11.56 -7.07 6.94
CA PHE A 383 11.11 -5.73 6.60
C PHE A 383 11.99 -4.74 7.38
N ASN A 384 12.87 -4.09 6.67
CA ASN A 384 13.90 -3.22 7.23
C ASN A 384 13.58 -1.74 6.97
N ASP A 385 14.59 -0.91 6.80
CA ASP A 385 14.51 0.52 6.70
C ASP A 385 13.42 1.02 5.72
N VAL A 386 12.85 2.16 6.06
CA VAL A 386 11.93 2.89 5.20
C VAL A 386 12.63 4.15 4.68
N LEU A 387 12.55 4.37 3.37
CA LEU A 387 12.95 5.61 2.73
C LEU A 387 11.71 6.47 2.47
N VAL A 388 11.81 7.75 2.80
CA VAL A 388 10.78 8.74 2.52
C VAL A 388 11.43 9.90 1.80
N SER A 389 10.94 10.23 0.61
CA SER A 389 11.51 11.30 -0.19
C SER A 389 10.43 12.27 -0.66
N TYR A 390 10.69 13.55 -0.50
CA TYR A 390 9.76 14.63 -0.80
C TYR A 390 10.13 15.36 -2.07
N CYS A 391 9.11 15.58 -2.89
CA CYS A 391 9.13 16.44 -4.05
C CYS A 391 8.22 17.65 -3.80
N SER A 392 8.78 18.85 -3.92
CA SER A 392 8.04 20.10 -3.72
C SER A 392 7.04 20.38 -4.85
N PRO A 393 6.06 21.29 -4.67
CA PRO A 393 5.13 21.72 -5.73
C PRO A 393 5.82 22.27 -7.00
N LEU A 394 7.11 22.58 -6.91
CA LEU A 394 7.94 23.00 -8.03
C LEU A 394 8.62 21.83 -8.75
N ASN A 395 8.23 20.60 -8.43
CA ASN A 395 8.79 19.35 -8.93
C ASN A 395 10.29 19.18 -8.62
N ASN A 396 10.77 19.78 -7.55
CA ASN A 396 12.13 19.60 -7.08
C ASN A 396 12.17 18.50 -6.02
N MET A 397 13.04 17.51 -6.17
CA MET A 397 13.37 16.55 -5.11
C MET A 397 14.21 17.27 -4.04
N GLU A 398 13.59 17.62 -2.92
CA GLU A 398 14.19 18.49 -1.91
C GLU A 398 14.98 17.72 -0.85
N TRP A 399 14.44 16.60 -0.38
CA TRP A 399 15.07 15.79 0.65
C TRP A 399 14.66 14.31 0.58
N MET A 400 15.47 13.48 1.19
CA MET A 400 15.19 12.09 1.51
C MET A 400 15.60 11.82 2.95
N VAL A 401 14.77 11.09 3.68
CA VAL A 401 15.09 10.58 5.02
C VAL A 401 15.00 9.06 5.03
N ARG A 402 15.87 8.43 5.80
CA ARG A 402 15.87 7.00 6.07
C ARG A 402 15.40 6.78 7.49
N ILE A 403 14.32 6.06 7.67
CA ILE A 403 13.80 5.65 8.97
C ILE A 403 14.34 4.25 9.26
N PRO A 404 15.24 4.09 10.24
CA PRO A 404 15.75 2.77 10.58
C PRO A 404 14.64 1.93 11.18
N LYS A 405 14.49 0.74 10.65
CA LYS A 405 13.54 -0.29 11.11
C LYS A 405 14.18 -1.64 10.85
N SER A 406 13.93 -2.61 11.71
CA SER A 406 14.41 -3.98 11.51
C SER A 406 13.39 -4.95 12.07
N GLN A 407 12.70 -5.64 11.20
CA GLN A 407 11.68 -6.64 11.54
C GLN A 407 12.04 -7.97 10.89
N TYR A 408 11.84 -9.05 11.63
CA TYR A 408 12.00 -10.41 11.15
C TYR A 408 10.88 -11.27 11.69
N SER A 409 10.22 -12.01 10.82
CA SER A 409 9.18 -12.96 11.21
C SER A 409 9.25 -14.26 10.40
N PHE A 410 8.53 -15.27 10.86
CA PHE A 410 8.63 -16.63 10.38
C PHE A 410 7.24 -17.29 10.40
N ASN A 411 6.80 -17.83 9.26
CA ASN A 411 5.53 -18.56 9.10
C ASN A 411 4.30 -17.80 9.64
N ASP A 412 4.29 -16.46 9.48
CA ASP A 412 3.19 -15.59 9.93
C ASP A 412 2.66 -14.65 8.83
N TYR A 413 3.05 -14.93 7.58
CA TYR A 413 2.73 -14.11 6.40
C TYR A 413 3.22 -12.65 6.48
N GLY A 414 4.15 -12.35 7.42
CA GLY A 414 4.62 -10.98 7.64
C GLY A 414 3.56 -10.03 8.19
N LYS A 415 2.46 -10.53 8.70
CA LYS A 415 1.24 -9.81 9.08
C LYS A 415 1.46 -8.60 9.99
N TYR A 416 2.38 -8.70 10.95
CA TYR A 416 2.71 -7.61 11.88
C TYR A 416 3.91 -6.78 11.44
N SER A 417 4.42 -7.07 10.27
CA SER A 417 5.57 -6.42 9.67
C SER A 417 5.14 -5.35 8.66
N SER A 418 6.13 -4.70 8.02
CA SER A 418 5.91 -3.57 7.10
C SER A 418 5.42 -2.29 7.82
N VAL A 419 4.89 -1.35 7.07
CA VAL A 419 4.52 -0.01 7.52
C VAL A 419 3.22 0.43 6.85
N ALA A 420 2.31 1.05 7.62
CA ALA A 420 1.21 1.82 7.07
C ALA A 420 1.63 3.28 6.93
N THR A 421 1.24 3.94 5.84
CA THR A 421 1.67 5.28 5.46
C THR A 421 0.47 6.19 5.26
N TYR A 422 0.52 7.42 5.78
CA TYR A 422 -0.52 8.42 5.59
C TYR A 422 0.05 9.83 5.51
N ALA A 423 -0.56 10.66 4.68
CA ALA A 423 -0.31 12.10 4.65
C ALA A 423 -1.47 12.83 5.33
N ILE A 424 -1.18 13.70 6.29
CA ILE A 424 -2.17 14.53 6.97
C ILE A 424 -1.60 15.94 7.06
N GLY A 425 -2.23 16.87 6.35
CA GLY A 425 -1.70 18.23 6.22
C GLY A 425 -0.31 18.21 5.54
N GLU A 426 0.68 18.80 6.19
CA GLU A 426 2.08 18.85 5.70
C GLU A 426 2.97 17.78 6.34
N LYS A 427 2.38 16.72 6.91
CA LYS A 427 3.12 15.65 7.59
C LYS A 427 2.86 14.30 6.96
N VAL A 428 3.89 13.48 6.95
CA VAL A 428 3.78 12.05 6.66
C VAL A 428 3.85 11.29 7.97
N PHE A 429 2.95 10.34 8.14
CA PHE A 429 2.93 9.41 9.26
C PHE A 429 3.26 8.00 8.80
N LEU A 430 4.14 7.35 9.55
CA LEU A 430 4.48 5.94 9.39
C LEU A 430 4.08 5.19 10.65
N PHE A 431 3.32 4.11 10.50
CA PHE A 431 2.86 3.27 11.61
C PHE A 431 3.41 1.87 11.44
N TYR A 432 4.14 1.38 12.42
CA TYR A 432 4.71 0.03 12.40
C TYR A 432 5.00 -0.51 13.80
N ASN A 433 5.27 -1.79 13.89
CA ASN A 433 5.71 -2.41 15.14
C ASN A 433 7.24 -2.40 15.22
N ASP A 434 7.78 -1.93 16.33
CA ASP A 434 9.23 -1.85 16.52
C ASP A 434 9.67 -2.45 17.87
N ASN A 435 10.96 -2.61 18.04
CA ASN A 435 11.53 -2.98 19.33
C ASN A 435 11.50 -1.78 20.29
N ALA A 436 11.03 -2.01 21.51
CA ALA A 436 10.88 -0.94 22.51
C ALA A 436 12.17 -0.17 22.82
N LYS A 437 13.32 -0.78 22.59
CA LYS A 437 14.64 -0.16 22.80
C LYS A 437 14.99 0.88 21.74
N ASN A 438 14.29 0.90 20.61
CA ASN A 438 14.56 1.83 19.52
C ASN A 438 13.85 3.17 19.70
N LEU A 439 12.82 3.23 20.54
CA LEU A 439 11.98 4.42 20.68
C LEU A 439 12.78 5.67 21.09
N SER A 440 13.73 5.52 22.01
CA SER A 440 14.55 6.66 22.49
C SER A 440 15.37 7.32 21.38
N ASN A 441 15.72 6.59 20.33
CA ASN A 441 16.47 7.13 19.19
C ASN A 441 15.57 8.01 18.29
N LEU A 442 14.28 7.74 18.26
CA LEU A 442 13.28 8.50 17.50
C LEU A 442 12.72 9.68 18.28
N GLU A 443 12.57 9.54 19.62
CA GLU A 443 12.07 10.62 20.51
C GLU A 443 13.04 11.79 20.62
N ALA A 444 14.33 11.54 20.43
CA ALA A 444 15.37 12.56 20.52
C ALA A 444 15.34 13.61 19.41
N GLY A 445 14.50 13.43 18.38
CA GLY A 445 14.39 14.37 17.26
C GLY A 445 15.71 14.53 16.50
N GLU A 446 16.44 13.45 16.31
CA GLU A 446 17.72 13.50 15.61
C GLU A 446 17.52 14.03 14.18
N SER A 447 18.35 14.99 13.80
CA SER A 447 18.32 15.57 12.47
C SER A 447 18.59 14.53 11.39
N LYS A 448 18.09 14.78 10.19
CA LYS A 448 18.13 13.94 8.95
C LYS A 448 19.35 13.06 8.72
N ALA A 449 20.51 13.42 9.28
CA ALA A 449 21.80 12.79 8.97
C ALA A 449 22.22 11.64 9.89
N ASN A 450 21.56 11.43 11.03
CA ASN A 450 22.12 10.59 12.13
C ASN A 450 21.26 9.40 12.56
N LEU A 451 20.23 9.03 11.78
CA LEU A 451 19.52 7.79 12.04
C LEU A 451 20.41 6.59 11.68
N ASN A 452 21.38 6.31 12.54
CA ASN A 452 22.38 5.27 12.34
C ASN A 452 21.76 3.89 12.59
N GLY A 453 21.47 3.15 11.52
CA GLY A 453 20.90 1.81 11.58
C GLY A 453 21.73 0.79 12.37
N ASP A 454 23.02 1.04 12.58
CA ASP A 454 23.93 0.11 13.27
C ASP A 454 23.60 -0.10 14.75
N LYS A 455 22.85 0.79 15.38
CA LYS A 455 22.42 0.71 16.79
C LYS A 455 20.99 0.18 16.96
N TYR A 456 20.27 -0.02 15.87
CA TYR A 456 18.89 -0.47 15.91
C TYR A 456 18.80 -1.94 16.32
N LYS A 457 17.85 -2.24 17.22
CA LYS A 457 17.56 -3.60 17.67
C LYS A 457 16.44 -4.17 16.81
N GLU A 458 16.66 -5.39 16.35
CA GLU A 458 15.65 -6.11 15.58
C GLU A 458 14.40 -6.39 16.42
N ALA A 459 13.24 -6.16 15.84
CA ALA A 459 11.95 -6.63 16.32
C ALA A 459 11.71 -8.04 15.78
N SER A 460 12.36 -9.04 16.39
CA SER A 460 12.16 -10.43 16.01
C SER A 460 10.78 -10.88 16.43
N SER A 461 10.02 -11.49 15.50
CA SER A 461 8.63 -11.83 15.69
C SER A 461 7.83 -10.63 16.23
N PRO A 462 7.52 -9.62 15.38
CA PRO A 462 6.84 -8.39 15.79
C PRO A 462 5.50 -8.64 16.51
N ASP A 463 4.87 -9.80 16.26
CA ASP A 463 3.70 -10.29 16.97
C ASP A 463 3.93 -10.49 18.48
N ARG A 464 5.15 -10.78 18.92
CA ARG A 464 5.51 -11.07 20.32
C ARG A 464 6.30 -9.95 20.96
N ASN A 465 7.34 -9.48 20.30
CA ASN A 465 8.35 -8.57 20.86
C ASN A 465 8.23 -7.13 20.37
N GLY A 466 7.41 -6.87 19.35
CA GLY A 466 7.13 -5.55 18.83
C GLY A 466 6.12 -4.79 19.70
N PHE A 467 6.10 -3.47 19.52
CA PHE A 467 5.03 -2.59 19.98
C PHE A 467 4.79 -1.49 18.94
N ALA A 468 3.56 -0.99 18.88
CA ALA A 468 3.19 -0.03 17.86
C ALA A 468 3.79 1.36 18.12
N ILE A 469 4.41 1.92 17.10
CA ILE A 469 4.93 3.29 17.10
C ILE A 469 4.31 4.10 15.95
N ALA A 470 4.30 5.41 16.12
CA ALA A 470 4.03 6.39 15.08
C ALA A 470 5.29 7.24 14.86
N VAL A 471 5.70 7.38 13.62
CA VAL A 471 6.76 8.28 13.21
C VAL A 471 6.15 9.38 12.36
N SER A 472 6.37 10.63 12.75
CA SER A 472 5.96 11.82 12.00
C SER A 472 7.17 12.38 11.25
N ILE A 473 7.00 12.67 9.98
CA ILE A 473 8.01 13.33 9.14
C ILE A 473 7.39 14.64 8.67
N PHE A 474 8.06 15.74 8.96
CA PHE A 474 7.60 17.09 8.68
C PHE A 474 8.04 17.53 7.27
N SER A 475 7.43 18.60 6.76
CA SER A 475 7.72 19.16 5.43
C SER A 475 9.19 19.56 5.22
N ASP A 476 9.92 19.85 6.29
CA ASP A 476 11.36 20.11 6.26
C ASP A 476 12.22 18.84 6.34
N GLY A 477 11.59 17.65 6.47
CA GLY A 477 12.20 16.33 6.65
C GLY A 477 12.69 16.06 8.06
N ALA A 478 12.30 16.86 9.07
CA ALA A 478 12.53 16.51 10.46
C ALA A 478 11.68 15.29 10.85
N VAL A 479 12.23 14.47 11.73
CA VAL A 479 11.60 13.19 12.13
C VAL A 479 11.34 13.21 13.63
N SER A 480 10.16 12.75 14.05
CA SER A 480 9.81 12.54 15.45
C SER A 480 9.06 11.22 15.59
N GLY A 481 9.44 10.39 16.53
CA GLY A 481 8.77 9.11 16.80
C GLY A 481 8.26 9.02 18.22
N GLN A 482 7.22 8.21 18.41
CA GLN A 482 6.60 7.98 19.71
C GLN A 482 5.85 6.67 19.79
N ALA A 483 5.59 6.19 21.01
CA ALA A 483 4.69 5.07 21.22
C ALA A 483 3.26 5.45 20.78
N LEU A 484 2.66 4.65 19.91
CA LEU A 484 1.29 4.90 19.44
C LEU A 484 0.26 4.75 20.56
N PHE A 485 0.50 3.82 21.49
CA PHE A 485 -0.34 3.55 22.65
C PHE A 485 0.45 3.72 23.95
N PRO A 486 0.72 4.95 24.41
CA PRO A 486 1.59 5.19 25.58
C PRO A 486 0.99 4.63 26.89
N LYS A 487 -0.33 4.53 26.99
CA LYS A 487 -1.04 4.02 28.18
C LYS A 487 -1.12 2.50 28.25
N ASP A 488 -0.76 1.78 27.20
CA ASP A 488 -0.90 0.32 27.09
C ASP A 488 0.39 -0.44 27.47
N ASN A 489 1.29 0.17 28.16
CA ASN A 489 2.58 -0.41 28.56
C ASN A 489 3.34 -1.10 27.40
N LYS A 490 3.20 -0.58 26.18
CA LYS A 490 3.88 -1.06 24.98
C LYS A 490 3.55 -2.53 24.64
N LYS A 491 2.29 -2.95 24.80
CA LYS A 491 1.86 -4.33 24.54
C LYS A 491 1.07 -4.51 23.26
N SER A 492 0.30 -3.49 22.86
CA SER A 492 -0.49 -3.56 21.64
C SER A 492 0.36 -3.42 20.40
N LYS A 493 0.08 -4.27 19.42
CA LYS A 493 0.66 -4.27 18.09
C LYS A 493 -0.41 -3.93 17.08
N ILE A 494 -0.03 -3.33 15.98
CA ILE A 494 -0.91 -3.06 14.85
C ILE A 494 -0.70 -4.10 13.75
N ILE A 495 -1.69 -4.22 12.89
CA ILE A 495 -1.55 -4.89 11.60
C ILE A 495 -1.57 -3.78 10.55
N PRO A 496 -0.41 -3.43 9.96
CA PRO A 496 -0.31 -2.27 9.07
C PRO A 496 -1.27 -2.32 7.87
N GLU A 497 -1.53 -3.48 7.32
CA GLU A 497 -2.46 -3.69 6.21
C GLU A 497 -3.93 -3.36 6.56
N LEU A 498 -4.27 -3.38 7.86
CA LEU A 498 -5.60 -3.06 8.36
C LEU A 498 -5.71 -1.62 8.88
N PHE A 499 -4.83 -0.74 8.44
CA PHE A 499 -4.93 0.69 8.70
C PHE A 499 -5.71 1.33 7.56
N GLN A 500 -6.82 2.00 7.87
CA GLN A 500 -7.68 2.62 6.85
C GLN A 500 -8.31 3.92 7.32
N GLU A 501 -8.60 4.79 6.35
CA GLU A 501 -9.31 6.04 6.55
C GLU A 501 -10.74 5.92 6.03
N TYR A 502 -11.71 6.35 6.87
CA TYR A 502 -13.10 6.54 6.49
C TYR A 502 -13.60 7.87 7.03
N ASN A 503 -14.18 8.71 6.18
CA ASN A 503 -14.73 10.01 6.55
C ASN A 503 -13.74 10.89 7.35
N GLY A 504 -12.48 10.92 6.95
CA GLY A 504 -11.43 11.70 7.60
C GLY A 504 -10.97 11.12 8.96
N THR A 505 -11.48 9.96 9.36
CA THR A 505 -11.04 9.25 10.57
C THR A 505 -10.18 8.06 10.22
N HIS A 506 -9.04 7.96 10.88
CA HIS A 506 -8.09 6.87 10.66
C HIS A 506 -8.29 5.77 11.68
N TYR A 507 -8.63 4.58 11.20
CA TYR A 507 -8.85 3.39 12.03
C TYR A 507 -7.70 2.41 11.86
N MET A 508 -7.38 1.70 12.92
CA MET A 508 -6.39 0.64 12.93
C MET A 508 -6.84 -0.54 13.78
N PHE A 509 -6.47 -1.72 13.36
CA PHE A 509 -6.68 -2.93 14.13
C PHE A 509 -5.45 -3.23 14.99
N THR A 510 -5.68 -3.54 16.27
CA THR A 510 -4.63 -3.84 17.22
C THR A 510 -4.84 -5.20 17.86
N ARG A 511 -3.73 -5.84 18.22
CA ARG A 511 -3.74 -7.14 18.92
C ARG A 511 -2.78 -7.15 20.10
N ASN A 512 -3.21 -7.81 21.18
CA ASN A 512 -2.40 -8.11 22.35
C ASN A 512 -2.69 -9.55 22.80
N GLY A 513 -1.90 -10.50 22.31
CA GLY A 513 -2.17 -11.94 22.48
C GLY A 513 -3.47 -12.37 21.80
N LYS A 514 -4.41 -12.96 22.57
CA LYS A 514 -5.75 -13.35 22.09
C LYS A 514 -6.77 -12.22 22.11
N LYS A 515 -6.38 -11.03 22.55
CA LYS A 515 -7.25 -9.86 22.64
C LYS A 515 -6.97 -8.92 21.49
N CYS A 516 -8.00 -8.39 20.86
CA CYS A 516 -7.88 -7.39 19.82
C CYS A 516 -8.84 -6.24 20.07
N LYS A 517 -8.54 -5.10 19.44
CA LYS A 517 -9.35 -3.88 19.46
C LYS A 517 -9.13 -3.10 18.18
N PHE A 518 -10.15 -2.33 17.82
CA PHE A 518 -9.94 -1.20 16.94
C PHE A 518 -9.49 0.02 17.72
N ALA A 519 -8.72 0.87 17.09
CA ALA A 519 -8.28 2.14 17.62
C ALA A 519 -8.43 3.23 16.55
N MET A 520 -8.66 4.46 17.00
CA MET A 520 -8.66 5.65 16.15
C MET A 520 -7.36 6.41 16.36
N PHE A 521 -6.76 6.83 15.27
CA PHE A 521 -5.61 7.70 15.31
C PHE A 521 -6.06 9.16 15.28
N ASN A 522 -5.53 9.93 16.22
CA ASN A 522 -5.67 11.37 16.26
C ASN A 522 -4.33 12.01 15.90
N PRO A 523 -4.24 12.73 14.77
CA PRO A 523 -3.00 13.35 14.34
C PRO A 523 -2.59 14.60 15.13
N GLU A 524 -3.49 15.15 15.97
CA GLU A 524 -3.27 16.37 16.76
C GLU A 524 -2.78 16.10 18.18
#